data_4739ff4ad5ca8934c19522b15092b132
#
_entry.id   4739ff4ad5ca8934c19522b15092b132
#
_cell.length_a   1.000
_cell.length_b   1.000
_cell.length_c   1.000
_cell.angle_alpha   90.00
_cell.angle_beta   90.00
_cell.angle_gamma   90.00
#
_symmetry.space_group_name_H-M   'P 1'
#
loop_
_entity.id
_entity.type
_entity.pdbx_description
1 polymer ?
#
loop_
_entity_poly.entity_id
_entity_poly.type
_entity_poly.pdbx_seq_one_letter_code
_entity_poly.pdbx_strand_id
1 'polypeptide(L)'
;MTAAKPATGSASCLYSGNVMHRRFKPREHRLNYRVFWCLFDLDELRHLPSRLRLFSLKGFNLFGFRNADHGDGSDQPLRAQVEAHLITAGIDLEGGAIRLLCMPRLLGFVFNPISVYYCYARCGALKALLYQVHNTFGQRHSYLIPVDNKAGEPLEQHCLKAFYVSPFMDMDIAYRFRVQPPHERIALVIEGSDAQGPVLIASLAGERQALTDAALLRAFLSFPLMTLKVVAGIHWEALKLWIKGMRLRPRPPAPAPITIVTHPLLQTSDAYGISHD
;
A
#
# COMPACT_ATOMS: atom_id res chain seq x y z
N MET A 1 13.62 -27.58 12.45
CA MET A 1 13.09 -26.33 11.85
C MET A 1 14.17 -25.27 12.04
N THR A 2 14.97 -25.04 11.00
CA THR A 2 16.12 -24.12 11.04
C THR A 2 15.58 -22.70 10.87
N ALA A 3 15.72 -21.87 11.92
CA ALA A 3 15.44 -20.45 11.84
C ALA A 3 16.39 -19.83 10.79
N ALA A 4 15.84 -19.23 9.77
CA ALA A 4 16.62 -18.53 8.75
C ALA A 4 17.41 -17.40 9.40
N LYS A 5 18.74 -17.52 9.31
CA LYS A 5 19.70 -16.51 9.76
C LYS A 5 19.34 -15.15 9.10
N PRO A 6 19.22 -14.04 9.85
CA PRO A 6 18.95 -12.76 9.24
C PRO A 6 20.10 -12.42 8.28
N ALA A 7 19.76 -12.14 7.03
CA ALA A 7 20.72 -11.70 6.03
C ALA A 7 21.42 -10.44 6.58
N THR A 8 22.76 -10.43 6.59
CA THR A 8 23.63 -9.34 7.03
C THR A 8 23.60 -8.13 6.07
N GLY A 9 22.43 -7.72 5.60
CA GLY A 9 22.17 -6.61 4.71
C GLY A 9 21.09 -5.70 5.25
N SER A 10 21.05 -4.45 4.81
CA SER A 10 19.99 -3.49 5.11
C SER A 10 18.61 -4.10 4.85
N ALA A 11 17.66 -3.92 5.77
CA ALA A 11 16.28 -4.33 5.59
C ALA A 11 15.58 -3.46 4.53
N SER A 12 16.02 -2.20 4.37
CA SER A 12 15.58 -1.30 3.31
C SER A 12 16.12 -1.76 1.95
N CYS A 13 15.24 -1.83 0.97
CA CYS A 13 15.57 -2.32 -0.38
C CYS A 13 14.66 -1.67 -1.43
N LEU A 14 14.94 -1.93 -2.70
CA LEU A 14 14.14 -1.52 -3.84
C LEU A 14 13.43 -2.75 -4.42
N TYR A 15 12.20 -2.59 -4.88
CA TYR A 15 11.47 -3.57 -5.68
C TYR A 15 11.13 -2.98 -7.03
N SER A 16 11.47 -3.68 -8.11
CA SER A 16 11.05 -3.34 -9.47
C SER A 16 10.04 -4.36 -9.96
N GLY A 17 8.98 -3.90 -10.58
CA GLY A 17 7.93 -4.82 -10.99
C GLY A 17 6.79 -4.16 -11.78
N ASN A 18 5.62 -4.74 -11.65
CA ASN A 18 4.45 -4.36 -12.40
C ASN A 18 3.25 -4.07 -11.50
N VAL A 19 2.42 -3.13 -11.93
CA VAL A 19 1.08 -2.90 -11.42
C VAL A 19 0.10 -3.29 -12.50
N MET A 20 -0.93 -4.05 -12.15
CA MET A 20 -2.06 -4.36 -13.01
C MET A 20 -3.35 -3.94 -12.31
N HIS A 21 -4.21 -3.28 -13.05
CA HIS A 21 -5.59 -2.99 -12.65
C HIS A 21 -6.53 -3.58 -13.69
N ARG A 22 -7.52 -4.34 -13.26
CA ARG A 22 -8.61 -4.83 -14.10
C ARG A 22 -9.93 -4.49 -13.43
N ARG A 23 -10.73 -3.72 -14.13
CA ARG A 23 -12.13 -3.43 -13.77
C ARG A 23 -13.03 -4.36 -14.57
N PHE A 24 -14.05 -4.94 -13.94
CA PHE A 24 -15.03 -5.80 -14.56
C PHE A 24 -16.35 -5.05 -14.81
N LYS A 25 -16.76 -4.20 -13.88
CA LYS A 25 -18.03 -3.48 -13.89
C LYS A 25 -17.83 -1.96 -13.79
N PRO A 26 -18.74 -1.17 -14.37
CA PRO A 26 -19.82 -1.49 -15.31
C PRO A 26 -19.28 -1.78 -16.72
N ARG A 27 -18.01 -1.52 -17.00
CA ARG A 27 -17.32 -1.81 -18.26
C ARG A 27 -15.94 -2.37 -17.97
N GLU A 28 -15.58 -3.42 -18.72
CA GLU A 28 -14.27 -4.02 -18.59
C GLU A 28 -13.19 -3.03 -19.05
N HIS A 29 -12.14 -2.92 -18.23
CA HIS A 29 -10.97 -2.13 -18.55
C HIS A 29 -9.75 -2.72 -17.86
N ARG A 30 -8.61 -2.78 -18.57
CA ARG A 30 -7.35 -3.30 -18.05
C ARG A 30 -6.23 -2.28 -18.27
N LEU A 31 -5.44 -2.06 -17.23
CA LEU A 31 -4.25 -1.24 -17.22
C LEU A 31 -3.09 -2.06 -16.65
N ASN A 32 -1.93 -2.02 -17.31
CA ASN A 32 -0.71 -2.66 -16.84
C ASN A 32 0.46 -1.72 -17.11
N TYR A 33 1.32 -1.50 -16.09
CA TYR A 33 2.49 -0.65 -16.23
C TYR A 33 3.60 -1.07 -15.28
N ARG A 34 4.83 -0.78 -15.67
CA ARG A 34 6.03 -1.05 -14.89
C ARG A 34 6.29 0.08 -13.92
N VAL A 35 6.68 -0.27 -12.69
CA VAL A 35 7.01 0.67 -11.61
C VAL A 35 8.12 0.12 -10.74
N PHE A 36 8.59 0.94 -9.81
CA PHE A 36 9.40 0.48 -8.69
C PHE A 36 8.88 1.07 -7.38
N TRP A 37 9.23 0.41 -6.29
CA TRP A 37 8.95 0.84 -4.92
C TRP A 37 10.22 0.76 -4.09
N CYS A 38 10.30 1.56 -3.04
CA CYS A 38 11.25 1.35 -1.96
C CYS A 38 10.53 0.68 -0.80
N LEU A 39 11.16 -0.31 -0.18
CA LEU A 39 10.81 -0.80 1.14
C LEU A 39 11.78 -0.13 2.11
N PHE A 40 11.25 0.72 2.98
CA PHE A 40 12.02 1.39 4.01
C PHE A 40 11.75 0.74 5.36
N ASP A 41 12.78 0.28 6.05
CA ASP A 41 12.69 0.03 7.48
C ASP A 41 12.73 1.39 8.18
N LEU A 42 11.69 1.70 8.98
CA LEU A 42 11.55 3.03 9.57
C LEU A 42 12.67 3.38 10.54
N ASP A 43 13.35 2.39 11.11
CA ASP A 43 14.50 2.61 12.00
C ASP A 43 15.78 2.90 11.22
N GLU A 44 15.93 2.31 10.03
CA GLU A 44 17.06 2.57 9.14
C GLU A 44 16.96 3.91 8.42
N LEU A 45 15.73 4.42 8.24
CA LEU A 45 15.44 5.55 7.36
C LEU A 45 16.33 6.77 7.63
N ARG A 46 16.58 7.11 8.91
CA ARG A 46 17.42 8.23 9.31
C ARG A 46 18.89 8.10 8.89
N HIS A 47 19.35 6.88 8.66
CA HIS A 47 20.74 6.56 8.29
C HIS A 47 20.94 6.41 6.77
N LEU A 48 19.87 6.34 5.98
CA LEU A 48 19.97 6.17 4.53
C LEU A 48 20.71 7.32 3.82
N PRO A 49 20.54 8.62 4.20
CA PRO A 49 21.28 9.71 3.54
C PRO A 49 22.79 9.66 3.71
N SER A 50 23.31 9.06 4.80
CA SER A 50 24.75 8.86 4.97
C SER A 50 25.34 7.75 4.09
N ARG A 51 24.49 6.88 3.55
CA ARG A 51 24.87 5.72 2.72
C ARG A 51 24.54 5.91 1.23
N LEU A 52 23.58 6.81 0.91
CA LEU A 52 23.05 7.04 -0.42
C LEU A 52 23.19 8.52 -0.79
N ARG A 53 23.96 8.81 -1.81
CA ARG A 53 24.16 10.19 -2.31
C ARG A 53 22.97 10.73 -3.06
N LEU A 54 22.20 9.84 -3.72
CA LEU A 54 21.05 10.19 -4.53
C LEU A 54 19.74 10.25 -3.72
N PHE A 55 19.80 10.08 -2.40
CA PHE A 55 18.64 10.06 -1.52
C PHE A 55 18.76 11.08 -0.38
N SER A 56 17.67 11.77 -0.04
CA SER A 56 17.62 12.70 1.08
C SER A 56 16.29 12.62 1.84
N LEU A 57 16.33 12.94 3.15
CA LEU A 57 15.15 13.17 4.00
C LEU A 57 14.81 14.67 4.08
N LYS A 58 15.77 15.53 3.80
CA LYS A 58 15.65 16.99 3.82
C LYS A 58 16.30 17.56 2.57
N GLY A 59 15.68 18.61 2.03
CA GLY A 59 16.20 19.25 0.82
C GLY A 59 15.86 18.51 -0.48
N PHE A 60 16.33 19.08 -1.59
CA PHE A 60 16.13 18.55 -2.92
C PHE A 60 17.18 17.48 -3.25
N ASN A 61 16.73 16.35 -3.81
CA ASN A 61 17.59 15.31 -4.34
C ASN A 61 16.87 14.55 -5.45
N LEU A 62 17.56 13.63 -6.14
CA LEU A 62 16.96 12.78 -7.15
C LEU A 62 15.86 11.90 -6.54
N PHE A 63 16.13 11.34 -5.35
CA PHE A 63 15.18 10.62 -4.53
C PHE A 63 15.03 11.28 -3.16
N GLY A 64 13.86 11.15 -2.58
CA GLY A 64 13.62 11.68 -1.24
C GLY A 64 12.48 10.96 -0.53
N PHE A 65 12.40 11.23 0.78
CA PHE A 65 11.32 10.77 1.63
C PHE A 65 10.98 11.86 2.65
N ARG A 66 9.69 12.05 2.94
CA ARG A 66 9.21 12.94 4.01
C ARG A 66 8.10 12.26 4.78
N ASN A 67 8.08 12.40 6.10
CA ASN A 67 7.00 11.86 6.94
C ASN A 67 5.63 12.40 6.51
N ALA A 68 5.54 13.70 6.19
CA ALA A 68 4.30 14.36 5.77
C ALA A 68 3.64 13.77 4.50
N ASP A 69 4.36 12.99 3.71
CA ASP A 69 3.79 12.28 2.55
C ASP A 69 2.95 11.06 2.98
N HIS A 70 3.10 10.64 4.23
CA HIS A 70 2.57 9.41 4.80
C HIS A 70 1.83 9.69 6.13
N GLY A 71 1.31 8.63 6.75
CA GLY A 71 0.63 8.71 8.04
C GLY A 71 -0.51 9.72 8.04
N ASP A 72 -0.58 10.55 9.06
CA ASP A 72 -1.58 11.62 9.21
C ASP A 72 -1.26 12.88 8.38
N GLY A 73 -0.07 12.94 7.76
CA GLY A 73 0.42 14.08 6.99
C GLY A 73 1.21 15.10 7.78
N SER A 74 1.47 14.85 9.04
CA SER A 74 2.37 15.65 9.86
C SER A 74 3.84 15.23 9.66
N ASP A 75 4.76 16.04 10.19
CA ASP A 75 6.18 15.69 10.21
C ASP A 75 6.57 14.80 11.40
N GLN A 76 5.58 14.34 12.20
CA GLN A 76 5.83 13.43 13.31
C GLN A 76 6.44 12.10 12.80
N PRO A 77 7.28 11.45 13.63
CA PRO A 77 7.88 10.17 13.27
C PRO A 77 6.82 9.13 12.91
N LEU A 78 6.89 8.55 11.70
CA LEU A 78 5.90 7.58 11.23
C LEU A 78 5.80 6.35 12.11
N ARG A 79 6.92 5.90 12.72
CA ARG A 79 6.90 4.79 13.67
C ARG A 79 5.93 5.08 14.82
N ALA A 80 6.02 6.26 15.44
CA ALA A 80 5.15 6.62 16.55
C ALA A 80 3.66 6.69 16.13
N GLN A 81 3.38 7.22 14.92
CA GLN A 81 2.01 7.25 14.39
C GLN A 81 1.44 5.85 14.18
N VAL A 82 2.22 4.93 13.59
CA VAL A 82 1.79 3.55 13.35
C VAL A 82 1.63 2.80 14.67
N GLU A 83 2.58 2.94 15.60
CA GLU A 83 2.50 2.32 16.93
C GLU A 83 1.27 2.78 17.72
N ALA A 84 0.89 4.06 17.64
CA ALA A 84 -0.34 4.56 18.27
C ALA A 84 -1.60 3.85 17.73
N HIS A 85 -1.66 3.60 16.41
CA HIS A 85 -2.76 2.84 15.82
C HIS A 85 -2.75 1.36 16.22
N LEU A 86 -1.57 0.74 16.31
CA LEU A 86 -1.42 -0.64 16.75
C LEU A 86 -1.84 -0.81 18.22
N ILE A 87 -1.44 0.11 19.09
CA ILE A 87 -1.85 0.12 20.51
C ILE A 87 -3.38 0.21 20.61
N THR A 88 -4.01 1.09 19.83
CA THR A 88 -5.49 1.21 19.79
C THR A 88 -6.14 -0.10 19.33
N ALA A 89 -5.47 -0.88 18.47
CA ALA A 89 -5.91 -2.19 18.01
C ALA A 89 -5.54 -3.34 18.98
N GLY A 90 -4.89 -3.06 20.13
CA GLY A 90 -4.43 -4.08 21.05
C GLY A 90 -3.23 -4.90 20.56
N ILE A 91 -2.45 -4.37 19.60
CA ILE A 91 -1.31 -5.06 18.99
C ILE A 91 -0.01 -4.46 19.52
N ASP A 92 0.80 -5.26 20.20
CA ASP A 92 2.15 -4.90 20.63
C ASP A 92 3.19 -5.56 19.68
N LEU A 93 4.10 -4.75 19.17
CA LEU A 93 5.24 -5.21 18.37
C LEU A 93 6.47 -5.56 19.22
N GLU A 94 6.45 -5.24 20.52
CA GLU A 94 7.59 -5.46 21.42
C GLU A 94 8.89 -4.78 20.90
N GLY A 95 8.75 -3.63 20.22
CA GLY A 95 9.86 -2.94 19.57
C GLY A 95 10.36 -3.59 18.28
N GLY A 96 9.54 -4.43 17.65
CA GLY A 96 9.84 -5.05 16.36
C GLY A 96 9.84 -4.05 15.18
N ALA A 97 10.22 -4.51 14.01
CA ALA A 97 10.41 -3.68 12.83
C ALA A 97 9.08 -3.22 12.20
N ILE A 98 9.04 -1.98 11.73
CA ILE A 98 7.98 -1.48 10.84
C ILE A 98 8.62 -1.15 9.49
N ARG A 99 8.17 -1.83 8.43
CA ARG A 99 8.68 -1.63 7.08
C ARG A 99 7.61 -1.07 6.17
N LEU A 100 7.93 0.05 5.52
CA LEU A 100 7.03 0.78 4.64
C LEU A 100 7.40 0.54 3.18
N LEU A 101 6.49 -0.09 2.43
CA LEU A 101 6.55 -0.17 0.97
C LEU A 101 5.83 1.04 0.37
N CYS A 102 6.56 1.88 -0.35
CA CYS A 102 6.01 3.08 -0.98
C CYS A 102 6.83 3.51 -2.20
N MET A 103 6.29 4.39 -3.01
CA MET A 103 7.04 5.09 -4.04
C MET A 103 7.78 6.27 -3.39
N PRO A 104 9.10 6.42 -3.58
CA PRO A 104 9.84 7.56 -3.04
C PRO A 104 9.51 8.85 -3.80
N ARG A 105 9.85 10.01 -3.24
CA ARG A 105 9.88 11.25 -4.01
C ARG A 105 10.88 11.13 -5.15
N LEU A 106 10.50 11.62 -6.33
CA LEU A 106 11.36 11.80 -7.51
C LEU A 106 11.45 13.29 -7.83
N LEU A 107 12.65 13.86 -7.76
CA LEU A 107 12.86 15.31 -7.99
C LEU A 107 11.91 16.19 -7.16
N GLY A 108 11.64 15.79 -5.92
CA GLY A 108 10.74 16.48 -5.00
C GLY A 108 9.25 16.21 -5.18
N PHE A 109 8.83 15.49 -6.22
CA PHE A 109 7.43 15.14 -6.46
C PHE A 109 7.12 13.72 -5.98
N VAL A 110 5.95 13.51 -5.35
CA VAL A 110 5.50 12.21 -4.86
C VAL A 110 4.01 12.00 -5.12
N PHE A 111 3.65 10.76 -5.40
CA PHE A 111 2.27 10.28 -5.36
C PHE A 111 2.28 8.77 -5.04
N ASN A 112 1.64 8.40 -3.95
CA ASN A 112 1.50 7.02 -3.51
C ASN A 112 0.02 6.62 -3.54
N PRO A 113 -0.48 5.99 -4.61
CA PRO A 113 -1.85 5.49 -4.64
C PRO A 113 -2.14 4.54 -3.48
N ILE A 114 -1.15 3.71 -3.16
CA ILE A 114 -1.16 2.80 -2.00
C ILE A 114 0.25 2.69 -1.42
N SER A 115 0.33 2.73 -0.10
CA SER A 115 1.51 2.39 0.69
C SER A 115 1.15 1.27 1.66
N VAL A 116 2.08 0.36 1.94
CA VAL A 116 1.83 -0.77 2.83
C VAL A 116 2.87 -0.81 3.93
N TYR A 117 2.43 -0.75 5.18
CA TYR A 117 3.29 -0.94 6.35
C TYR A 117 3.17 -2.39 6.81
N TYR A 118 4.30 -3.06 6.89
CA TYR A 118 4.45 -4.41 7.43
C TYR A 118 4.96 -4.28 8.86
N CYS A 119 4.11 -4.64 9.83
CA CYS A 119 4.37 -4.46 11.26
C CYS A 119 4.77 -5.81 11.87
N TYR A 120 6.03 -5.95 12.24
CA TYR A 120 6.61 -7.19 12.77
C TYR A 120 6.81 -7.10 14.27
N ALA A 121 6.57 -8.19 14.99
CA ALA A 121 7.04 -8.35 16.36
C ALA A 121 8.57 -8.51 16.41
N ARG A 122 9.15 -8.35 17.59
CA ARG A 122 10.60 -8.53 17.83
C ARG A 122 11.12 -9.89 17.38
N CYS A 123 10.33 -10.95 17.50
CA CYS A 123 10.65 -12.29 17.02
C CYS A 123 10.62 -12.44 15.49
N GLY A 124 10.25 -11.40 14.74
CA GLY A 124 10.13 -11.40 13.28
C GLY A 124 8.78 -11.88 12.75
N ALA A 125 7.81 -12.23 13.61
CA ALA A 125 6.47 -12.56 13.18
C ALA A 125 5.74 -11.32 12.68
N LEU A 126 5.07 -11.39 11.52
CA LEU A 126 4.22 -10.33 11.01
C LEU A 126 2.93 -10.29 11.83
N LYS A 127 2.63 -9.16 12.47
CA LYS A 127 1.49 -8.97 13.38
C LYS A 127 0.32 -8.22 12.76
N ALA A 128 0.63 -7.26 11.89
CA ALA A 128 -0.40 -6.47 11.23
C ALA A 128 0.11 -5.90 9.91
N LEU A 129 -0.84 -5.58 9.02
CA LEU A 129 -0.63 -4.75 7.85
C LEU A 129 -1.45 -3.47 7.96
N LEU A 130 -0.84 -2.34 7.63
CA LEU A 130 -1.54 -1.08 7.50
C LEU A 130 -1.44 -0.63 6.05
N TYR A 131 -2.59 -0.61 5.36
CA TYR A 131 -2.71 -0.15 3.98
C TYR A 131 -3.13 1.31 3.97
N GLN A 132 -2.26 2.19 3.55
CA GLN A 132 -2.57 3.61 3.39
C GLN A 132 -2.88 3.92 1.93
N VAL A 133 -4.07 4.42 1.66
CA VAL A 133 -4.56 4.73 0.32
C VAL A 133 -4.71 6.24 0.17
N HIS A 134 -4.22 6.78 -0.94
CA HIS A 134 -4.41 8.17 -1.33
C HIS A 134 -5.30 8.27 -2.58
N ASN A 135 -6.25 9.18 -2.55
CA ASN A 135 -6.98 9.54 -3.75
C ASN A 135 -6.35 10.76 -4.45
N THR A 136 -6.79 11.04 -5.68
CA THR A 136 -6.33 12.21 -6.43
C THR A 136 -6.94 13.54 -5.95
N PHE A 137 -7.80 13.50 -4.93
CA PHE A 137 -8.45 14.68 -4.33
C PHE A 137 -7.70 15.19 -3.08
N GLY A 138 -6.49 14.66 -2.83
CA GLY A 138 -5.64 15.06 -1.70
C GLY A 138 -6.04 14.44 -0.35
N GLN A 139 -6.95 13.45 -0.35
CA GLN A 139 -7.33 12.74 0.86
C GLN A 139 -6.57 11.43 1.00
N ARG A 140 -6.45 10.97 2.24
CA ARG A 140 -5.84 9.69 2.62
C ARG A 140 -6.72 8.94 3.62
N HIS A 141 -6.62 7.63 3.61
CA HIS A 141 -7.28 6.75 4.56
C HIS A 141 -6.42 5.49 4.77
N SER A 142 -6.42 4.99 5.98
CA SER A 142 -5.64 3.80 6.35
C SER A 142 -6.57 2.66 6.80
N TYR A 143 -6.23 1.43 6.40
CA TYR A 143 -6.85 0.21 6.91
C TYR A 143 -5.80 -0.56 7.70
N LEU A 144 -6.00 -0.69 9.01
CA LEU A 144 -5.17 -1.52 9.88
C LEU A 144 -5.84 -2.87 10.06
N ILE A 145 -5.19 -3.93 9.58
CA ILE A 145 -5.72 -5.28 9.60
C ILE A 145 -4.73 -6.20 10.32
N PRO A 146 -5.09 -6.80 11.45
CA PRO A 146 -4.26 -7.79 12.13
C PRO A 146 -3.96 -8.99 11.23
N VAL A 147 -2.84 -9.63 11.47
CA VAL A 147 -2.48 -10.90 10.83
C VAL A 147 -2.82 -12.04 11.79
N ASP A 148 -3.81 -12.81 11.41
CA ASP A 148 -4.24 -14.01 12.12
C ASP A 148 -4.08 -15.23 11.19
N ASN A 149 -2.84 -15.49 10.79
CA ASN A 149 -2.52 -16.59 9.89
C ASN A 149 -1.86 -17.74 10.63
N LYS A 150 -2.32 -18.96 10.36
CA LYS A 150 -1.61 -20.16 10.74
C LYS A 150 -0.36 -20.32 9.87
N ALA A 151 0.69 -20.86 10.46
CA ALA A 151 1.94 -21.07 9.74
C ALA A 151 1.71 -21.93 8.47
N GLY A 152 2.14 -21.40 7.31
CA GLY A 152 2.03 -22.09 6.02
C GLY A 152 0.80 -21.76 5.20
N GLU A 153 -0.16 -21.01 5.73
CA GLU A 153 -1.31 -20.53 4.96
C GLU A 153 -0.97 -19.22 4.19
N PRO A 154 -1.56 -19.01 3.01
CA PRO A 154 -1.45 -17.73 2.32
C PRO A 154 -2.01 -16.60 3.19
N LEU A 155 -1.31 -15.46 3.24
CA LEU A 155 -1.80 -14.29 3.99
C LEU A 155 -2.97 -13.67 3.24
N GLU A 156 -4.14 -13.83 3.79
CA GLU A 156 -5.38 -13.30 3.26
C GLU A 156 -6.08 -12.44 4.31
N GLN A 157 -6.59 -11.28 3.90
CA GLN A 157 -7.25 -10.32 4.77
C GLN A 157 -8.47 -9.73 4.09
N HIS A 158 -9.46 -9.29 4.87
CA HIS A 158 -10.73 -8.75 4.38
C HIS A 158 -11.08 -7.45 5.09
N CYS A 159 -11.69 -6.52 4.38
CA CYS A 159 -12.35 -5.37 4.98
C CYS A 159 -13.43 -4.78 4.05
N LEU A 160 -14.35 -4.02 4.61
CA LEU A 160 -15.28 -3.22 3.83
C LEU A 160 -14.60 -1.94 3.34
N LYS A 161 -14.99 -1.49 2.15
CA LYS A 161 -14.51 -0.23 1.60
C LYS A 161 -15.06 0.94 2.41
N ALA A 162 -14.16 1.70 3.04
CA ALA A 162 -14.49 2.89 3.80
C ALA A 162 -14.05 4.19 3.10
N PHE A 163 -13.26 4.10 2.02
CA PHE A 163 -12.63 5.25 1.38
C PHE A 163 -13.01 5.43 -0.09
N TYR A 164 -13.39 6.67 -0.45
CA TYR A 164 -13.73 7.05 -1.81
C TYR A 164 -12.46 7.33 -2.63
N VAL A 165 -12.09 6.38 -3.47
CA VAL A 165 -10.87 6.44 -4.29
C VAL A 165 -11.13 6.85 -5.74
N SER A 166 -12.36 6.67 -6.24
CA SER A 166 -12.69 6.91 -7.65
C SER A 166 -14.17 7.29 -7.80
N PRO A 167 -14.51 8.30 -8.63
CA PRO A 167 -15.88 8.71 -8.89
C PRO A 167 -16.68 7.68 -9.70
N PHE A 168 -16.05 6.59 -10.14
CA PHE A 168 -16.67 5.53 -10.95
C PHE A 168 -16.88 4.24 -10.17
N MET A 169 -16.80 4.28 -8.83
CA MET A 169 -16.90 3.09 -7.98
C MET A 169 -17.80 3.36 -6.78
N ASP A 170 -18.73 2.45 -6.52
CA ASP A 170 -19.61 2.51 -5.36
C ASP A 170 -18.85 2.28 -4.06
N MET A 171 -19.51 2.61 -2.93
CA MET A 171 -18.94 2.39 -1.60
C MET A 171 -19.26 1.01 -1.06
N ASP A 172 -20.31 0.35 -1.53
CA ASP A 172 -20.71 -0.99 -1.12
C ASP A 172 -19.87 -2.06 -1.81
N ILE A 173 -18.61 -2.17 -1.34
CA ILE A 173 -17.61 -3.09 -1.87
C ILE A 173 -16.86 -3.72 -0.69
N ALA A 174 -16.73 -5.04 -0.73
CA ALA A 174 -15.84 -5.79 0.14
C ALA A 174 -14.48 -5.96 -0.55
N TYR A 175 -13.41 -5.68 0.18
CA TYR A 175 -12.04 -5.92 -0.25
C TYR A 175 -11.50 -7.22 0.32
N ARG A 176 -10.83 -7.99 -0.53
CA ARG A 176 -10.02 -9.15 -0.20
C ARG A 176 -8.59 -8.88 -0.62
N PHE A 177 -7.67 -8.97 0.33
CA PHE A 177 -6.23 -8.79 0.12
C PHE A 177 -5.55 -10.15 0.16
N ARG A 178 -4.75 -10.47 -0.84
CA ARG A 178 -3.82 -11.60 -0.80
C ARG A 178 -2.41 -11.05 -0.86
N VAL A 179 -1.61 -11.37 0.15
CA VAL A 179 -0.31 -10.73 0.39
C VAL A 179 0.81 -11.76 0.42
N GLN A 180 1.84 -11.53 -0.35
CA GLN A 180 3.16 -12.12 -0.17
C GLN A 180 4.05 -11.08 0.50
N PRO A 181 4.40 -11.25 1.80
CA PRO A 181 5.23 -10.30 2.53
C PRO A 181 6.62 -10.11 1.88
N PRO A 182 7.29 -8.98 2.14
CA PRO A 182 8.58 -8.65 1.55
C PRO A 182 9.67 -9.69 1.84
N HIS A 183 10.20 -10.30 0.80
CA HIS A 183 11.37 -11.16 0.77
C HIS A 183 12.12 -10.92 -0.56
N GLU A 184 12.53 -11.95 -1.29
CA GLU A 184 13.08 -11.82 -2.66
C GLU A 184 12.03 -11.32 -3.66
N ARG A 185 10.77 -11.57 -3.37
CA ARG A 185 9.62 -11.07 -4.11
C ARG A 185 8.59 -10.48 -3.16
N ILE A 186 7.84 -9.53 -3.68
CA ILE A 186 6.61 -9.04 -3.04
C ILE A 186 5.45 -9.26 -4.00
N ALA A 187 4.27 -9.52 -3.44
CA ALA A 187 3.02 -9.43 -4.18
C ALA A 187 1.90 -8.97 -3.26
N LEU A 188 1.00 -8.18 -3.82
CA LEU A 188 -0.27 -7.80 -3.21
C LEU A 188 -1.33 -7.86 -4.30
N VAL A 189 -2.40 -8.60 -4.05
CA VAL A 189 -3.60 -8.61 -4.88
C VAL A 189 -4.75 -8.10 -4.04
N ILE A 190 -5.46 -7.12 -4.57
CA ILE A 190 -6.66 -6.52 -3.97
C ILE A 190 -7.82 -6.81 -4.89
N GLU A 191 -8.77 -7.61 -4.42
CA GLU A 191 -10.03 -7.90 -5.10
C GLU A 191 -11.13 -7.07 -4.43
N GLY A 192 -11.90 -6.34 -5.22
CA GLY A 192 -13.09 -5.63 -4.76
C GLY A 192 -14.32 -6.28 -5.36
N SER A 193 -15.27 -6.67 -4.53
CA SER A 193 -16.52 -7.32 -4.93
C SER A 193 -17.72 -6.61 -4.34
N ASP A 194 -18.81 -6.56 -5.08
CA ASP A 194 -20.16 -6.18 -4.63
C ASP A 194 -21.03 -7.44 -4.47
N ALA A 195 -22.31 -7.27 -4.14
CA ALA A 195 -23.28 -8.36 -4.01
C ALA A 195 -23.46 -9.19 -5.32
N GLN A 196 -23.12 -8.62 -6.48
CA GLN A 196 -23.22 -9.29 -7.78
C GLN A 196 -21.88 -9.88 -8.26
N GLY A 197 -20.82 -9.86 -7.43
CA GLY A 197 -19.52 -10.47 -7.72
C GLY A 197 -18.39 -9.46 -7.99
N PRO A 198 -17.33 -9.87 -8.67
CA PRO A 198 -16.12 -9.07 -8.82
C PRO A 198 -16.38 -7.74 -9.56
N VAL A 199 -15.89 -6.63 -8.98
CA VAL A 199 -15.92 -5.27 -9.56
C VAL A 199 -14.55 -4.89 -10.10
N LEU A 200 -13.48 -5.20 -9.33
CA LEU A 200 -12.11 -4.89 -9.73
C LEU A 200 -11.10 -5.88 -9.15
N ILE A 201 -9.98 -5.99 -9.81
CA ILE A 201 -8.74 -6.57 -9.27
C ILE A 201 -7.62 -5.57 -9.52
N ALA A 202 -6.87 -5.25 -8.45
CA ALA A 202 -5.61 -4.54 -8.53
C ALA A 202 -4.50 -5.45 -8.01
N SER A 203 -3.35 -5.47 -8.67
CA SER A 203 -2.21 -6.22 -8.19
C SER A 203 -0.90 -5.46 -8.37
N LEU A 204 0.01 -5.65 -7.45
CA LEU A 204 1.41 -5.29 -7.57
C LEU A 204 2.27 -6.53 -7.33
N ALA A 205 3.34 -6.66 -8.09
CA ALA A 205 4.34 -7.69 -7.88
C ALA A 205 5.71 -7.12 -8.27
N GLY A 206 6.74 -7.45 -7.47
CA GLY A 206 8.08 -6.92 -7.71
C GLY A 206 9.17 -7.85 -7.19
N GLU A 207 10.37 -7.70 -7.76
CA GLU A 207 11.58 -8.42 -7.40
C GLU A 207 12.54 -7.50 -6.64
N ARG A 208 13.15 -8.06 -5.58
CA ARG A 208 14.04 -7.35 -4.67
C ARG A 208 15.36 -6.98 -5.34
N GLN A 209 15.82 -5.78 -5.05
CA GLN A 209 17.15 -5.27 -5.41
C GLN A 209 17.75 -4.55 -4.20
N ALA A 210 19.07 -4.61 -4.06
CA ALA A 210 19.75 -3.85 -3.02
C ALA A 210 19.54 -2.35 -3.22
N LEU A 211 19.29 -1.62 -2.13
CA LEU A 211 19.15 -0.16 -2.15
C LEU A 211 20.55 0.48 -2.20
N THR A 212 20.99 0.85 -3.40
CA THR A 212 22.28 1.47 -3.68
C THR A 212 22.09 2.65 -4.64
N ASP A 213 23.05 3.59 -4.70
CA ASP A 213 22.99 4.70 -5.65
C ASP A 213 22.93 4.21 -7.10
N ALA A 214 23.64 3.13 -7.44
CA ALA A 214 23.58 2.52 -8.77
C ALA A 214 22.18 1.95 -9.09
N ALA A 215 21.53 1.30 -8.12
CA ALA A 215 20.16 0.79 -8.30
C ALA A 215 19.14 1.94 -8.41
N LEU A 216 19.30 2.99 -7.60
CA LEU A 216 18.48 4.19 -7.69
C LEU A 216 18.62 4.89 -9.04
N LEU A 217 19.86 5.10 -9.51
CA LEU A 217 20.11 5.70 -10.83
C LEU A 217 19.51 4.85 -11.96
N ARG A 218 19.67 3.53 -11.90
CA ARG A 218 19.07 2.61 -12.88
C ARG A 218 17.55 2.69 -12.85
N ALA A 219 16.94 2.74 -11.66
CA ALA A 219 15.50 2.90 -11.50
C ALA A 219 15.03 4.24 -12.10
N PHE A 220 15.73 5.34 -11.83
CA PHE A 220 15.40 6.65 -12.38
C PHE A 220 15.43 6.64 -13.92
N LEU A 221 16.48 6.06 -14.51
CA LEU A 221 16.64 6.00 -15.98
C LEU A 221 15.63 5.01 -16.62
N SER A 222 15.31 3.91 -15.95
CA SER A 222 14.35 2.89 -16.46
C SER A 222 12.90 3.33 -16.34
N PHE A 223 12.59 4.20 -15.35
CA PHE A 223 11.26 4.69 -15.07
C PHE A 223 11.19 6.23 -15.05
N PRO A 224 11.60 6.90 -16.14
CA PRO A 224 11.68 8.36 -16.16
C PRO A 224 10.29 8.96 -15.91
N LEU A 225 10.23 9.94 -15.01
CA LEU A 225 8.99 10.63 -14.63
C LEU A 225 7.87 9.68 -14.18
N MET A 226 8.23 8.55 -13.53
CA MET A 226 7.27 7.51 -13.13
C MET A 226 6.07 8.09 -12.37
N THR A 227 6.32 8.90 -11.35
CA THR A 227 5.26 9.46 -10.51
C THR A 227 4.32 10.37 -11.34
N LEU A 228 4.88 11.17 -12.24
CA LEU A 228 4.08 12.00 -13.14
C LEU A 228 3.26 11.16 -14.12
N LYS A 229 3.85 10.09 -14.67
CA LYS A 229 3.16 9.13 -15.55
C LYS A 229 2.01 8.41 -14.81
N VAL A 230 2.21 8.06 -13.55
CA VAL A 230 1.16 7.43 -12.72
C VAL A 230 -0.01 8.41 -12.55
N VAL A 231 0.25 9.65 -12.15
CA VAL A 231 -0.79 10.68 -12.00
C VAL A 231 -1.49 10.96 -13.33
N ALA A 232 -0.74 11.20 -14.40
CA ALA A 232 -1.29 11.43 -15.73
C ALA A 232 -2.12 10.23 -16.21
N GLY A 233 -1.63 9.00 -15.96
CA GLY A 233 -2.35 7.76 -16.27
C GLY A 233 -3.69 7.66 -15.56
N ILE A 234 -3.75 7.96 -14.26
CA ILE A 234 -5.01 7.96 -13.49
C ILE A 234 -6.03 8.93 -14.10
N HIS A 235 -5.62 10.16 -14.42
CA HIS A 235 -6.52 11.15 -15.02
C HIS A 235 -6.94 10.77 -16.44
N TRP A 236 -6.02 10.22 -17.23
CA TRP A 236 -6.32 9.70 -18.57
C TRP A 236 -7.32 8.55 -18.54
N GLU A 237 -7.16 7.60 -17.60
CA GLU A 237 -8.11 6.53 -17.40
C GLU A 237 -9.48 7.05 -16.95
N ALA A 238 -9.51 8.02 -16.03
CA ALA A 238 -10.74 8.68 -15.61
C ALA A 238 -11.44 9.36 -16.79
N LEU A 239 -10.70 10.07 -17.65
CA LEU A 239 -11.24 10.69 -18.87
C LEU A 239 -11.82 9.66 -19.83
N LYS A 240 -11.11 8.54 -20.07
CA LYS A 240 -11.63 7.45 -20.91
C LYS A 240 -12.93 6.83 -20.38
N LEU A 241 -13.03 6.63 -19.07
CA LEU A 241 -14.25 6.12 -18.43
C LEU A 241 -15.41 7.11 -18.57
N TRP A 242 -15.13 8.40 -18.40
CA TRP A 242 -16.14 9.46 -18.60
C TRP A 242 -16.63 9.52 -20.05
N ILE A 243 -15.72 9.51 -21.03
CA ILE A 243 -16.07 9.46 -22.46
C ILE A 243 -16.90 8.21 -22.80
N LYS A 244 -16.63 7.07 -22.12
CA LYS A 244 -17.44 5.85 -22.25
C LYS A 244 -18.84 5.93 -21.62
N GLY A 245 -19.23 7.12 -21.11
CA GLY A 245 -20.55 7.38 -20.54
C GLY A 245 -20.73 6.86 -19.10
N MET A 246 -19.64 6.61 -18.37
CA MET A 246 -19.76 6.25 -16.95
C MET A 246 -20.21 7.44 -16.13
N ARG A 247 -21.26 7.26 -15.32
CA ARG A 247 -21.77 8.32 -14.42
C ARG A 247 -20.81 8.54 -13.27
N LEU A 248 -20.57 9.82 -12.96
CA LEU A 248 -19.83 10.23 -11.78
C LEU A 248 -20.71 10.01 -10.55
N ARG A 249 -20.17 9.35 -9.54
CA ARG A 249 -20.80 9.20 -8.22
C ARG A 249 -20.50 10.43 -7.37
N PRO A 250 -21.47 10.93 -6.59
CA PRO A 250 -21.21 12.00 -5.65
C PRO A 250 -20.16 11.57 -4.62
N ARG A 251 -19.30 12.51 -4.24
CA ARG A 251 -18.28 12.26 -3.24
C ARG A 251 -18.92 12.31 -1.84
N PRO A 252 -18.83 11.23 -1.05
CA PRO A 252 -19.31 11.23 0.32
C PRO A 252 -18.41 12.10 1.21
N PRO A 253 -18.85 12.46 2.43
CA PRO A 253 -17.99 13.06 3.43
C PRO A 253 -16.72 12.22 3.63
N ALA A 254 -15.61 12.89 4.01
CA ALA A 254 -14.37 12.19 4.29
C ALA A 254 -14.59 11.22 5.47
N PRO A 255 -14.19 9.95 5.37
CA PRO A 255 -14.27 9.01 6.48
C PRO A 255 -13.26 9.39 7.57
N ALA A 256 -13.36 8.72 8.73
CA ALA A 256 -12.29 8.75 9.73
C ALA A 256 -10.93 8.41 9.08
N PRO A 257 -9.81 8.95 9.58
CA PRO A 257 -8.49 8.77 8.96
C PRO A 257 -8.05 7.30 8.86
N ILE A 258 -8.57 6.45 9.75
CA ILE A 258 -8.23 5.04 9.83
C ILE A 258 -9.45 4.17 10.13
N THR A 259 -9.49 2.99 9.52
CA THR A 259 -10.36 1.87 9.86
C THR A 259 -9.52 0.77 10.48
N ILE A 260 -9.82 0.41 11.73
CA ILE A 260 -9.20 -0.74 12.42
C ILE A 260 -10.15 -1.92 12.27
N VAL A 261 -9.67 -3.00 11.66
CA VAL A 261 -10.45 -4.24 11.48
C VAL A 261 -10.17 -5.15 12.67
N THR A 262 -11.09 -5.24 13.62
CA THR A 262 -10.91 -6.00 14.86
C THR A 262 -11.24 -7.49 14.72
N HIS A 263 -12.13 -7.87 13.77
CA HIS A 263 -12.47 -9.27 13.47
C HIS A 263 -12.80 -9.44 11.99
N PRO A 264 -11.94 -10.15 11.21
CA PRO A 264 -12.16 -10.30 9.76
C PRO A 264 -13.37 -11.17 9.39
N LEU A 265 -13.89 -12.00 10.31
CA LEU A 265 -14.95 -12.97 10.00
C LEU A 265 -16.37 -12.51 10.37
N LEU A 266 -16.56 -11.46 11.19
CA LEU A 266 -17.89 -10.99 11.62
C LEU A 266 -18.50 -9.94 10.67
N GLN A 267 -17.72 -9.33 9.77
CA GLN A 267 -18.24 -8.31 8.84
C GLN A 267 -18.89 -8.89 7.58
N THR A 268 -18.73 -10.19 7.31
CA THR A 268 -19.30 -10.82 6.10
C THR A 268 -20.66 -11.49 6.31
N SER A 269 -21.05 -11.86 7.53
CA SER A 269 -22.36 -12.53 7.78
C SER A 269 -23.54 -11.56 7.85
N ASP A 270 -23.32 -10.34 8.36
CA ASP A 270 -24.42 -9.37 8.50
C ASP A 270 -24.67 -8.52 7.25
N ALA A 271 -23.69 -8.46 6.32
CA ALA A 271 -23.84 -7.73 5.07
C ALA A 271 -24.54 -8.53 3.96
N TYR A 272 -24.59 -9.84 4.08
CA TYR A 272 -25.30 -10.73 3.16
C TYR A 272 -26.24 -11.62 3.97
N GLY A 273 -27.44 -11.13 4.27
CA GLY A 273 -28.48 -11.86 4.97
C GLY A 273 -28.85 -13.18 4.28
N ILE A 274 -28.03 -14.21 4.48
CA ILE A 274 -28.39 -15.59 4.14
C ILE A 274 -28.94 -16.20 5.45
N SER A 275 -30.25 -16.07 5.63
CA SER A 275 -30.98 -16.91 6.56
C SER A 275 -30.96 -18.33 6.02
N HIS A 276 -30.34 -19.23 6.74
CA HIS A 276 -30.56 -20.65 6.56
C HIS A 276 -31.84 -21.00 7.34
N ASP A 277 -32.97 -21.11 6.63
CA ASP A 277 -34.11 -21.93 6.98
C ASP A 277 -33.93 -23.33 6.41
#